data_3eafed0215b8097e09e53fd2b549fd02
#
_entry.id   3eafed0215b8097e09e53fd2b549fd02
#
_cell.length_a   1.000
_cell.length_b   1.000
_cell.length_c   1.000
_cell.angle_alpha   90.00
_cell.angle_beta   90.00
_cell.angle_gamma   90.00
#
_symmetry.space_group_name_H-M   'P 1'
#
loop_
_entity.id
_entity.type
_entity.pdbx_description
1 polymer ?
#
loop_
_entity_poly.entity_id
_entity_poly.type
_entity_poly.pdbx_seq_one_letter_code
_entity_poly.pdbx_strand_id
1 'polypeptide(L)'
;KFRLETTPDLIETRVIDMVTPLGKGTRGLIVASPRTGKTTILKQIANAITTNHPEVYAMVLLIDERPEEVTDMDRSVDGEVVSSTFDEPVSAHVRTAEITLERAKRLVETGRDVVILMDSLTRLARAYNLVVNPSGRTLSDAGHNEGLGLEDRRRVAAAAGLSRRRTALRA
;
A
#
# COMPACT_ATOMS: atom_id res chain seq x y z
N LYS A 1 15.95 3.65 9.16
CA LYS A 1 14.78 4.43 9.54
C LYS A 1 14.56 5.52 8.50
N PHE A 2 13.34 5.69 8.01
CA PHE A 2 12.94 6.87 7.25
C PHE A 2 12.73 8.04 8.20
N ARG A 3 13.06 9.23 7.76
CA ARG A 3 12.68 10.48 8.41
C ARG A 3 11.50 11.04 7.64
N LEU A 4 10.35 11.14 8.31
CA LEU A 4 9.11 11.65 7.72
C LEU A 4 8.86 13.12 8.06
N GLU A 5 9.58 13.67 9.05
CA GLU A 5 9.52 15.08 9.36
C GLU A 5 10.10 15.91 8.22
N THR A 6 9.32 16.81 7.64
CA THR A 6 9.73 17.73 6.57
C THR A 6 9.67 19.17 7.05
N THR A 7 8.51 19.65 7.45
CA THR A 7 8.29 21.01 7.93
C THR A 7 7.72 21.01 9.35
N PRO A 8 7.97 22.07 10.15
CA PRO A 8 7.46 22.16 11.51
C PRO A 8 5.93 22.08 11.63
N ASP A 9 5.22 22.49 10.58
CA ASP A 9 3.75 22.57 10.57
C ASP A 9 3.08 21.19 10.36
N LEU A 10 3.81 20.20 9.83
CA LEU A 10 3.30 18.84 9.61
C LEU A 10 3.50 17.98 10.86
N ILE A 11 2.59 18.14 11.82
CA ILE A 11 2.65 17.45 13.11
C ILE A 11 2.47 15.96 12.95
N GLU A 12 1.64 15.51 12.01
CA GLU A 12 1.30 14.11 11.79
C GLU A 12 2.54 13.25 11.46
N THR A 13 3.39 13.71 10.57
CA THR A 13 4.61 13.01 10.18
C THR A 13 5.62 12.94 11.32
N ARG A 14 5.71 13.99 12.16
CA ARG A 14 6.54 13.99 13.38
C ARG A 14 6.02 12.99 14.40
N VAL A 15 4.70 12.93 14.62
CA VAL A 15 4.09 11.95 15.53
C VAL A 15 4.38 10.53 15.06
N ILE A 16 4.27 10.25 13.76
CA ILE A 16 4.61 8.93 13.20
C ILE A 16 6.08 8.60 13.46
N ASP A 17 6.99 9.54 13.24
CA ASP A 17 8.42 9.34 13.50
C ASP A 17 8.76 9.04 14.96
N MET A 18 7.99 9.59 15.89
CA MET A 18 8.18 9.40 17.32
C MET A 18 7.55 8.10 17.84
N VAL A 19 6.33 7.78 17.40
CA VAL A 19 5.51 6.70 17.98
C VAL A 19 5.66 5.40 17.19
N THR A 20 5.66 5.49 15.86
CA THR A 20 5.69 4.33 14.95
C THR A 20 6.68 4.54 13.81
N PRO A 21 7.99 4.61 14.10
CA PRO A 21 8.98 4.92 13.09
C PRO A 21 8.99 3.89 11.97
N LEU A 22 8.90 4.36 10.73
CA LEU A 22 9.01 3.54 9.54
C LEU A 22 10.48 3.38 9.13
N GLY A 23 10.82 2.29 8.47
CA GLY A 23 12.15 2.03 7.98
C GLY A 23 12.15 1.07 6.80
N LYS A 24 13.30 0.94 6.14
CA LYS A 24 13.49 -0.03 5.07
C LYS A 24 13.19 -1.44 5.60
N GLY A 25 12.36 -2.20 4.89
CA GLY A 25 11.92 -3.53 5.29
C GLY A 25 10.78 -3.58 6.31
N THR A 26 10.29 -2.45 6.82
CA THR A 26 9.10 -2.42 7.69
C THR A 26 7.80 -2.48 6.88
N ARG A 27 6.76 -2.97 7.54
CA ARG A 27 5.38 -2.96 7.03
C ARG A 27 4.53 -2.19 8.01
N GLY A 28 3.97 -1.08 7.54
CA GLY A 28 3.02 -0.28 8.29
C GLY A 28 1.59 -0.58 7.85
N LEU A 29 0.67 -0.61 8.80
CA LEU A 29 -0.76 -0.67 8.52
C LEU A 29 -1.41 0.58 9.12
N ILE A 30 -2.08 1.35 8.27
CA ILE A 30 -2.89 2.49 8.68
C ILE A 30 -4.33 2.01 8.82
N VAL A 31 -4.81 1.93 10.05
CA VAL A 31 -6.20 1.58 10.35
C VAL A 31 -6.94 2.86 10.66
N ALA A 32 -7.93 3.17 9.85
CA ALA A 32 -8.70 4.39 9.97
C ALA A 32 -10.14 4.17 9.53
N SER A 33 -11.08 4.83 10.21
CA SER A 33 -12.46 4.89 9.78
C SER A 33 -12.58 5.68 8.47
N PRO A 34 -13.66 5.50 7.69
CA PRO A 34 -13.89 6.33 6.51
C PRO A 34 -13.87 7.83 6.85
N ARG A 35 -13.30 8.64 5.97
CA ARG A 35 -13.23 10.11 6.09
C ARG A 35 -12.45 10.67 7.29
N THR A 36 -11.50 9.94 7.82
CA THR A 36 -10.64 10.37 8.94
C THR A 36 -9.24 10.85 8.53
N GLY A 37 -9.03 11.12 7.24
CA GLY A 37 -7.75 11.67 6.75
C GLY A 37 -6.70 10.61 6.36
N LYS A 38 -7.10 9.34 6.17
CA LYS A 38 -6.18 8.27 5.72
C LYS A 38 -5.39 8.66 4.48
N THR A 39 -6.08 9.15 3.44
CA THR A 39 -5.46 9.56 2.17
C THR A 39 -4.51 10.74 2.37
N THR A 40 -4.86 11.68 3.26
CA THR A 40 -4.00 12.82 3.62
C THR A 40 -2.69 12.33 4.24
N ILE A 41 -2.77 11.41 5.20
CA ILE A 41 -1.58 10.83 5.84
C ILE A 41 -0.73 10.07 4.81
N LEU A 42 -1.33 9.32 3.89
CA LEU A 42 -0.59 8.64 2.82
C LEU A 42 0.16 9.61 1.92
N LYS A 43 -0.47 10.73 1.53
CA LYS A 43 0.19 11.79 0.75
C LYS A 43 1.35 12.42 1.50
N GLN A 44 1.16 12.73 2.79
CA GLN A 44 2.21 13.30 3.63
C GLN A 44 3.40 12.34 3.76
N ILE A 45 3.15 11.04 3.95
CA ILE A 45 4.21 10.02 4.02
C ILE A 45 4.93 9.92 2.68
N ALA A 46 4.20 9.86 1.56
CA ALA A 46 4.79 9.81 0.22
C ALA A 46 5.73 10.99 -0.01
N ASN A 47 5.23 12.21 0.19
CA ASN A 47 6.00 13.44 -0.01
C ASN A 47 7.20 13.54 0.95
N ALA A 48 7.03 13.11 2.19
CA ALA A 48 8.14 13.08 3.15
C ALA A 48 9.25 12.11 2.70
N ILE A 49 8.88 10.95 2.17
CA ILE A 49 9.86 9.97 1.66
C ILE A 49 10.57 10.52 0.44
N THR A 50 9.87 11.05 -0.55
CA THR A 50 10.48 11.58 -1.77
C THR A 50 11.36 12.81 -1.50
N THR A 51 10.98 13.64 -0.53
CA THR A 51 11.76 14.82 -0.12
C THR A 51 13.02 14.44 0.66
N ASN A 52 12.90 13.59 1.66
CA ASN A 52 14.00 13.28 2.58
C ASN A 52 14.88 12.11 2.10
N HIS A 53 14.37 11.28 1.19
CA HIS A 53 15.01 10.07 0.70
C HIS A 53 14.88 9.95 -0.83
N PRO A 54 15.49 10.85 -1.60
CA PRO A 54 15.38 10.87 -3.07
C PRO A 54 15.98 9.63 -3.73
N GLU A 55 16.78 8.85 -3.02
CA GLU A 55 17.31 7.57 -3.49
C GLU A 55 16.23 6.47 -3.51
N VAL A 56 15.12 6.64 -2.78
CA VAL A 56 14.06 5.65 -2.65
C VAL A 56 13.03 5.84 -3.75
N TYR A 57 12.68 4.75 -4.40
CA TYR A 57 11.60 4.75 -5.39
C TYR A 57 10.25 4.62 -4.72
N ALA A 58 9.47 5.70 -4.72
CA ALA A 58 8.15 5.73 -4.12
C ALA A 58 7.08 5.36 -5.16
N MET A 59 6.26 4.36 -4.83
CA MET A 59 5.10 3.92 -5.60
C MET A 59 3.84 4.07 -4.76
N VAL A 60 2.79 4.61 -5.33
CA VAL A 60 1.46 4.65 -4.72
C VAL A 60 0.52 3.77 -5.54
N LEU A 61 -0.07 2.79 -4.89
CA LEU A 61 -1.01 1.86 -5.52
C LEU A 61 -2.43 2.14 -5.01
N LEU A 62 -3.29 2.57 -5.90
CA LEU A 62 -4.70 2.87 -5.62
C LEU A 62 -5.59 1.80 -6.25
N ILE A 63 -6.38 1.11 -5.43
CA ILE A 63 -7.26 0.03 -5.87
C ILE A 63 -8.71 0.36 -5.59
N ASP A 64 -9.53 0.33 -6.65
CA ASP A 64 -10.97 0.60 -6.59
C ASP A 64 -11.26 2.00 -6.03
N GLU A 65 -10.40 2.98 -6.37
CA GLU A 65 -10.57 4.38 -5.98
C GLU A 65 -11.27 5.18 -7.08
N ARG A 66 -11.74 6.37 -6.72
CA ARG A 66 -12.41 7.26 -7.68
C ARG A 66 -11.40 7.95 -8.58
N PRO A 67 -11.72 8.19 -9.88
CA PRO A 67 -10.79 8.87 -10.81
C PRO A 67 -10.32 10.23 -10.31
N GLU A 68 -11.18 10.99 -9.64
CA GLU A 68 -10.81 12.29 -9.05
C GLU A 68 -9.80 12.14 -7.91
N GLU A 69 -9.89 11.07 -7.09
CA GLU A 69 -8.93 10.80 -6.02
C GLU A 69 -7.58 10.34 -6.58
N VAL A 70 -7.60 9.58 -7.67
CA VAL A 70 -6.40 9.20 -8.41
C VAL A 70 -5.70 10.44 -8.97
N THR A 71 -6.43 11.32 -9.64
CA THR A 71 -5.89 12.56 -10.20
C THR A 71 -5.31 13.47 -9.12
N ASP A 72 -5.98 13.57 -7.98
CA ASP A 72 -5.53 14.36 -6.84
C ASP A 72 -4.26 13.77 -6.20
N MET A 73 -4.15 12.45 -6.13
CA MET A 73 -2.94 11.78 -5.66
C MET A 73 -1.78 12.02 -6.62
N ASP A 74 -1.98 11.83 -7.92
CA ASP A 74 -0.95 11.99 -8.96
C ASP A 74 -0.38 13.42 -9.01
N ARG A 75 -1.24 14.42 -8.77
CA ARG A 75 -0.81 15.82 -8.69
C ARG A 75 -0.12 16.19 -7.38
N SER A 76 -0.40 15.45 -6.31
CA SER A 76 0.02 15.82 -4.94
C SER A 76 1.27 15.09 -4.49
N VAL A 77 1.68 14.01 -5.17
CA VAL A 77 2.78 13.15 -4.75
C VAL A 77 3.86 13.14 -5.83
N ASP A 78 5.10 13.37 -5.42
CA ASP A 78 6.26 13.21 -6.28
C ASP A 78 6.73 11.73 -6.27
N GLY A 79 5.95 10.87 -6.94
CA GLY A 79 6.19 9.43 -7.01
C GLY A 79 5.37 8.79 -8.12
N GLU A 80 5.61 7.52 -8.41
CA GLU A 80 4.81 6.80 -9.38
C GLU A 80 3.45 6.43 -8.80
N VAL A 81 2.36 6.92 -9.41
CA VAL A 81 0.99 6.53 -9.04
C VAL A 81 0.49 5.48 -10.03
N VAL A 82 0.16 4.31 -9.51
CA VAL A 82 -0.47 3.22 -10.25
C VAL A 82 -1.87 3.02 -9.70
N SER A 83 -2.86 2.97 -10.57
CA SER A 83 -4.25 2.90 -10.12
C SER A 83 -5.08 1.92 -10.94
N SER A 84 -6.14 1.45 -10.31
CA SER A 84 -7.28 0.81 -10.94
C SER A 84 -8.54 1.40 -10.31
N THR A 85 -9.38 2.02 -11.15
CA THR A 85 -10.53 2.80 -10.71
C THR A 85 -11.78 1.93 -10.54
N PHE A 86 -12.78 2.41 -9.80
CA PHE A 86 -13.96 1.62 -9.44
C PHE A 86 -14.83 1.19 -10.64
N ASP A 87 -14.71 1.84 -11.77
CA ASP A 87 -15.39 1.54 -13.04
C ASP A 87 -14.73 0.39 -13.83
N GLU A 88 -13.54 -0.04 -13.41
CA GLU A 88 -12.85 -1.17 -14.02
C GLU A 88 -13.35 -2.52 -13.46
N PRO A 89 -13.24 -3.61 -14.25
CA PRO A 89 -13.62 -4.93 -13.78
C PRO A 89 -12.70 -5.39 -12.63
N VAL A 90 -13.26 -6.19 -11.71
CA VAL A 90 -12.56 -6.66 -10.51
C VAL A 90 -11.22 -7.36 -10.83
N SER A 91 -11.16 -8.07 -11.96
CA SER A 91 -9.91 -8.71 -12.43
C SER A 91 -8.81 -7.70 -12.75
N ALA A 92 -9.16 -6.48 -13.15
CA ALA A 92 -8.19 -5.42 -13.39
C ALA A 92 -7.52 -4.97 -12.07
N HIS A 93 -8.27 -4.88 -10.98
CA HIS A 93 -7.72 -4.54 -9.66
C HIS A 93 -6.61 -5.52 -9.22
N VAL A 94 -6.88 -6.82 -9.37
CA VAL A 94 -5.91 -7.87 -9.04
C VAL A 94 -4.69 -7.78 -9.96
N ARG A 95 -4.91 -7.67 -11.27
CA ARG A 95 -3.84 -7.57 -12.26
C ARG A 95 -2.94 -6.35 -12.03
N THR A 96 -3.54 -5.20 -11.75
CA THR A 96 -2.80 -3.96 -11.46
C THR A 96 -1.91 -4.12 -10.23
N ALA A 97 -2.43 -4.74 -9.17
CA ALA A 97 -1.66 -5.01 -7.96
C ALA A 97 -0.50 -5.98 -8.22
N GLU A 98 -0.73 -7.06 -8.98
CA GLU A 98 0.30 -8.05 -9.33
C GLU A 98 1.42 -7.43 -10.18
N ILE A 99 1.06 -6.66 -11.21
CA ILE A 99 2.03 -5.98 -12.08
C ILE A 99 2.87 -4.98 -11.27
N THR A 100 2.23 -4.19 -10.40
CA THR A 100 2.94 -3.23 -9.54
C THR A 100 3.93 -3.93 -8.64
N LEU A 101 3.53 -5.05 -8.05
CA LEU A 101 4.41 -5.83 -7.18
C LEU A 101 5.59 -6.44 -7.94
N GLU A 102 5.36 -7.02 -9.11
CA GLU A 102 6.44 -7.57 -9.94
C GLU A 102 7.40 -6.47 -10.39
N ARG A 103 6.89 -5.31 -10.75
CA ARG A 103 7.73 -4.14 -11.07
C ARG A 103 8.58 -3.71 -9.87
N ALA A 104 7.98 -3.63 -8.68
CA ALA A 104 8.72 -3.29 -7.47
C ALA A 104 9.83 -4.32 -7.16
N LYS A 105 9.56 -5.60 -7.34
CA LYS A 105 10.57 -6.66 -7.20
C LYS A 105 11.75 -6.45 -8.16
N ARG A 106 11.46 -6.16 -9.43
CA ARG A 106 12.50 -5.89 -10.43
C ARG A 106 13.36 -4.67 -10.07
N LEU A 107 12.74 -3.60 -9.56
CA LEU A 107 13.48 -2.44 -9.08
C LEU A 107 14.40 -2.79 -7.90
N VAL A 108 13.92 -3.60 -6.96
CA VAL A 108 14.75 -4.09 -5.83
C VAL A 108 15.90 -4.98 -6.33
N GLU A 109 15.67 -5.84 -7.32
CA GLU A 109 16.72 -6.67 -7.93
C GLU A 109 17.83 -5.84 -8.59
N THR A 110 17.50 -4.63 -9.06
CA THR A 110 18.51 -3.67 -9.59
C THR A 110 19.20 -2.85 -8.49
N GLY A 111 18.94 -3.17 -7.22
CA GLY A 111 19.58 -2.50 -6.08
C GLY A 111 18.88 -1.23 -5.61
N ARG A 112 17.69 -0.91 -6.11
CA ARG A 112 16.91 0.24 -5.64
C ARG A 112 16.11 -0.11 -4.40
N ASP A 113 16.05 0.81 -3.46
CA ASP A 113 15.09 0.77 -2.37
C ASP A 113 13.71 1.20 -2.87
N VAL A 114 12.68 0.41 -2.58
CA VAL A 114 11.31 0.68 -3.04
C VAL A 114 10.37 0.77 -1.84
N VAL A 115 9.54 1.78 -1.84
CA VAL A 115 8.41 1.92 -0.91
C VAL A 115 7.12 1.87 -1.70
N ILE A 116 6.18 1.03 -1.25
CA ILE A 116 4.83 0.93 -1.82
C ILE A 116 3.84 1.41 -0.76
N LEU A 117 3.11 2.46 -1.08
CA LEU A 117 1.98 2.96 -0.31
C LEU A 117 0.69 2.49 -0.99
N MET A 118 -0.17 1.78 -0.27
CA MET A 118 -1.38 1.19 -0.86
C MET A 118 -2.65 1.76 -0.21
N ASP A 119 -3.60 2.17 -1.05
CA ASP A 119 -4.98 2.49 -0.70
C ASP A 119 -5.95 1.77 -1.64
N SER A 120 -6.75 0.78 -1.23
CA SER A 120 -6.78 0.21 0.10
C SER A 120 -6.61 -1.31 0.05
N LEU A 121 -5.92 -1.84 1.06
CA LEU A 121 -5.75 -3.29 1.23
C LEU A 121 -7.09 -4.03 1.34
N THR A 122 -8.09 -3.41 1.95
CA THR A 122 -9.43 -4.00 2.09
C THR A 122 -10.10 -4.23 0.73
N ARG A 123 -10.01 -3.28 -0.18
CA ARG A 123 -10.60 -3.39 -1.52
C ARG A 123 -9.85 -4.42 -2.36
N LEU A 124 -8.53 -4.46 -2.25
CA LEU A 124 -7.73 -5.50 -2.91
C LEU A 124 -8.09 -6.90 -2.40
N ALA A 125 -8.26 -7.08 -1.09
CA ALA A 125 -8.68 -8.36 -0.52
C ALA A 125 -10.06 -8.81 -1.03
N ARG A 126 -11.01 -7.88 -1.15
CA ARG A 126 -12.33 -8.16 -1.77
C ARG A 126 -12.19 -8.59 -3.23
N ALA A 127 -11.36 -7.90 -4.00
CA ALA A 127 -11.12 -8.25 -5.39
C ALA A 127 -10.55 -9.67 -5.55
N TYR A 128 -9.57 -10.03 -4.74
CA TYR A 128 -9.05 -11.40 -4.73
C TYR A 128 -10.10 -12.45 -4.39
N ASN A 129 -10.97 -12.18 -3.41
CA ASN A 129 -12.04 -13.11 -3.03
C ASN A 129 -13.07 -13.34 -4.15
N LEU A 130 -13.26 -12.34 -5.01
CA LEU A 130 -14.20 -12.43 -6.14
C LEU A 130 -13.57 -13.14 -7.36
N VAL A 131 -12.28 -12.99 -7.56
CA VAL A 131 -11.56 -13.55 -8.72
C VAL A 131 -11.08 -14.99 -8.47
N VAL A 132 -10.64 -15.30 -7.25
CA VAL A 132 -10.21 -16.64 -6.90
C VAL A 132 -11.45 -17.51 -6.64
N ASN A 133 -11.56 -18.62 -7.36
CA ASN A 133 -12.66 -19.58 -7.21
C ASN A 133 -12.89 -19.91 -5.72
N PRO A 134 -14.13 -19.79 -5.23
CA PRO A 134 -14.43 -20.01 -3.83
C PRO A 134 -14.06 -21.44 -3.43
N SER A 135 -13.17 -21.59 -2.47
CA SER A 135 -12.86 -22.86 -1.81
C SER A 135 -14.00 -23.33 -0.90
N GLY A 136 -15.26 -22.94 -1.19
CA GLY A 136 -16.43 -23.29 -0.39
C GLY A 136 -16.60 -22.52 0.91
N ARG A 137 -15.70 -21.59 1.24
CA ARG A 137 -15.80 -20.70 2.39
C ARG A 137 -16.11 -19.29 1.90
N THR A 138 -17.38 -18.96 1.85
CA THR A 138 -17.83 -17.57 1.68
C THR A 138 -17.42 -16.77 2.91
N LEU A 139 -16.74 -15.64 2.70
CA LEU A 139 -16.71 -14.59 3.70
C LEU A 139 -18.17 -14.20 3.94
N SER A 140 -18.65 -14.33 5.17
CA SER A 140 -20.00 -13.93 5.51
C SER A 140 -20.21 -12.49 5.11
N ASP A 141 -21.38 -12.21 4.56
CA ASP A 141 -21.86 -10.91 4.05
C ASP A 141 -22.03 -9.84 5.15
N ALA A 142 -21.56 -10.14 6.35
CA ALA A 142 -21.49 -9.20 7.45
C ALA A 142 -20.34 -8.22 7.19
N GLY A 143 -20.69 -7.08 6.59
CA GLY A 143 -19.80 -5.95 6.29
C GLY A 143 -19.15 -5.29 7.51
N HIS A 144 -18.73 -6.06 8.48
CA HIS A 144 -18.02 -5.66 9.66
C HIS A 144 -16.66 -6.33 9.72
N ASN A 145 -15.68 -5.56 10.00
CA ASN A 145 -14.25 -5.71 10.08
C ASN A 145 -13.68 -6.91 10.88
N GLU A 146 -14.42 -7.96 11.10
CA GLU A 146 -14.04 -9.10 11.94
C GLU A 146 -13.83 -10.36 11.11
N GLY A 147 -12.89 -10.38 10.20
CA GLY A 147 -12.67 -11.68 9.66
C GLY A 147 -11.97 -11.86 8.34
N LEU A 148 -10.98 -11.08 8.04
CA LEU A 148 -9.91 -11.64 7.20
C LEU A 148 -9.29 -12.77 8.03
N GLY A 149 -9.70 -14.00 7.76
CA GLY A 149 -9.13 -15.17 8.40
C GLY A 149 -7.60 -15.15 8.28
N LEU A 150 -6.91 -15.80 9.21
CA LEU A 150 -5.44 -15.82 9.22
C LEU A 150 -4.87 -16.28 7.87
N GLU A 151 -5.62 -17.10 7.14
CA GLU A 151 -5.28 -17.63 5.84
C GLU A 151 -5.47 -16.63 4.71
N ASP A 152 -6.50 -15.80 4.77
CA ASP A 152 -6.74 -14.73 3.78
C ASP A 152 -5.74 -13.59 3.98
N ARG A 153 -5.39 -13.27 5.22
CA ARG A 153 -4.26 -12.38 5.54
C ARG A 153 -2.93 -12.91 5.02
N ARG A 154 -2.73 -14.23 5.07
CA ARG A 154 -1.53 -14.90 4.50
C ARG A 154 -1.55 -14.86 2.98
N ARG A 155 -2.70 -15.04 2.33
CA ARG A 155 -2.84 -14.96 0.87
C ARG A 155 -2.64 -13.54 0.35
N VAL A 156 -3.25 -12.55 0.98
CA VAL A 156 -3.02 -11.13 0.67
C VAL A 156 -1.56 -10.75 0.97
N ALA A 157 -0.98 -11.21 2.06
CA ALA A 157 0.44 -11.03 2.36
C ALA A 157 1.35 -11.79 1.40
N ALA A 158 0.95 -12.94 0.91
CA ALA A 158 1.70 -13.70 -0.10
C ALA A 158 1.56 -13.08 -1.49
N ALA A 159 0.36 -12.64 -1.87
CA ALA A 159 0.11 -11.93 -3.12
C ALA A 159 0.84 -10.59 -3.15
N ALA A 160 0.91 -9.88 -2.00
CA ALA A 160 1.70 -8.67 -1.86
C ALA A 160 3.23 -8.94 -1.74
N GLY A 161 3.70 -10.16 -2.05
CA GLY A 161 5.12 -10.52 -1.94
C GLY A 161 5.67 -10.44 -0.52
N LEU A 162 4.78 -10.35 0.46
CA LEU A 162 5.08 -10.16 1.87
C LEU A 162 5.37 -11.49 2.59
N SER A 163 5.67 -12.55 1.84
CA SER A 163 6.13 -13.82 2.41
C SER A 163 7.51 -13.64 3.05
N ARG A 164 7.68 -14.23 4.22
CA ARG A 164 8.86 -14.21 5.10
C ARG A 164 10.18 -14.73 4.51
N ARG A 165 10.38 -14.68 3.22
CA ARG A 165 11.66 -15.08 2.62
C ARG A 165 12.33 -13.88 1.99
N ARG A 166 13.09 -13.18 2.82
CA ARG A 166 14.38 -12.53 2.52
C ARG A 166 14.76 -11.53 3.61
N THR A 167 15.04 -12.11 4.78
CA THR A 167 16.01 -11.49 5.68
C THR A 167 17.21 -12.45 5.68
N ALA A 168 17.88 -12.56 4.56
CA ALA A 168 19.21 -13.19 4.49
C ALA A 168 19.77 -12.99 3.08
N LEU A 169 20.27 -11.82 2.81
CA LEU A 169 21.46 -11.68 1.96
C LEU A 169 22.36 -10.69 2.66
N ARG A 170 23.25 -11.30 3.40
CA ARG A 170 24.44 -10.68 3.96
C ARG A 170 25.45 -10.41 2.87
N ALA A 171 26.18 -9.36 3.14
CA ALA A 171 27.55 -8.98 2.78
C ALA A 171 27.85 -8.91 1.32
#